data_22a5bbc73e1cc245310663666afd8f1f
#
_entry.id   22a5bbc73e1cc245310663666afd8f1f
#
_cell.length_a   1.000
_cell.length_b   1.000
_cell.length_c   1.000
_cell.angle_alpha   90.00
_cell.angle_beta   90.00
_cell.angle_gamma   90.00
#
_symmetry.space_group_name_H-M   'P 1'
#
loop_
_entity.id
_entity.type
_entity.pdbx_description
1 polymer ?
#
loop_
_entity_poly.entity_id
_entity_poly.type
_entity_poly.pdbx_seq_one_letter_code
_entity_poly.pdbx_strand_id
1 'polypeptide(L)'
;TSGNRIETSIISSLPPSSRYTETEALSLSTEEKFKWFEYYKFKFSLKHYQSLRPDKNIVLTSKFGIGYLGYFNKEVGTVPFGRYFMGGTGITNFDVSANEYIGLRGYESEDISTAIGDPLAIKLSFELQKKVVETDQFMLSTHLFGEFGNTYQSLVDLDPYNLKSSIGFGGKVYAPIIGVIGIDVGWGLNKTDFNWKTPAVQFTIGMDIGDF
;
A
#
# COMPACT_ATOMS: atom_id res chain seq x y z
N THR A 1 6.49 14.05 -19.28
CA THR A 1 7.75 13.67 -18.64
C THR A 1 7.83 12.18 -18.50
N SER A 2 8.99 11.61 -18.79
CA SER A 2 9.29 10.21 -18.53
C SER A 2 10.37 10.17 -17.47
N GLY A 3 10.30 9.21 -16.55
CA GLY A 3 11.28 9.12 -15.46
C GLY A 3 10.98 7.98 -14.50
N ASN A 4 11.96 7.68 -13.66
CA ASN A 4 11.85 6.69 -12.61
C ASN A 4 12.04 7.37 -11.25
N ARG A 5 11.31 6.89 -10.25
CA ARG A 5 11.55 7.19 -8.84
C ARG A 5 11.68 5.85 -8.11
N ILE A 6 12.79 5.68 -7.43
CA ILE A 6 13.08 4.49 -6.62
C ILE A 6 13.27 4.96 -5.19
N GLU A 7 12.58 4.34 -4.27
CA GLU A 7 12.70 4.59 -2.84
C GLU A 7 12.94 3.28 -2.11
N THR A 8 13.90 3.28 -1.20
CA THR A 8 14.21 2.15 -0.34
C THR A 8 14.35 2.65 1.08
N SER A 9 13.66 2.02 2.01
CA SER A 9 13.75 2.32 3.43
C SER A 9 14.07 1.05 4.22
N ILE A 10 15.02 1.16 5.13
CA ILE A 10 15.38 0.09 6.06
C ILE A 10 15.36 0.71 7.46
N ILE A 11 14.54 0.16 8.32
CA ILE A 11 14.44 0.55 9.74
C ILE A 11 14.77 -0.69 10.56
N SER A 12 15.59 -0.54 11.57
CA SER A 12 15.94 -1.64 12.49
C SER A 12 16.07 -1.12 13.91
N SER A 13 15.50 -1.84 14.84
CA SER A 13 15.78 -1.65 16.28
C SER A 13 17.01 -2.47 16.69
N LEU A 14 17.51 -2.24 17.91
CA LEU A 14 18.50 -3.13 18.51
C LEU A 14 17.83 -4.44 18.91
N PRO A 15 18.47 -5.61 18.66
CA PRO A 15 17.91 -6.94 18.94
C PRO A 15 18.38 -7.53 20.28
N PRO A 16 17.90 -7.09 21.47
CA PRO A 16 18.24 -7.71 22.75
C PRO A 16 17.85 -9.19 22.82
N SER A 17 16.72 -9.57 22.19
CA SER A 17 16.21 -10.95 22.21
C SER A 17 17.07 -11.92 21.40
N SER A 18 17.96 -11.44 20.56
CA SER A 18 18.92 -12.29 19.85
C SER A 18 19.85 -13.06 20.80
N ARG A 19 19.89 -12.65 22.09
CA ARG A 19 20.69 -13.32 23.14
C ARG A 19 19.91 -14.41 23.87
N TYR A 20 18.58 -14.48 23.71
CA TYR A 20 17.79 -15.52 24.37
C TYR A 20 17.91 -16.84 23.63
N THR A 21 18.08 -17.92 24.40
CA THR A 21 17.90 -19.27 23.89
C THR A 21 16.42 -19.54 23.61
N GLU A 22 16.12 -20.56 22.81
CA GLU A 22 14.74 -20.95 22.47
C GLU A 22 13.89 -21.19 23.74
N THR A 23 14.43 -21.90 24.71
CA THR A 23 13.75 -22.19 25.98
C THR A 23 13.49 -20.96 26.83
N GLU A 24 14.41 -20.02 26.88
CA GLU A 24 14.23 -18.73 27.57
C GLU A 24 13.16 -17.91 26.88
N ALA A 25 13.21 -17.77 25.57
CA ALA A 25 12.22 -17.00 24.81
C ALA A 25 10.79 -17.56 24.93
N LEU A 26 10.63 -18.89 24.98
CA LEU A 26 9.33 -19.54 25.18
C LEU A 26 8.77 -19.32 26.59
N SER A 27 9.62 -19.18 27.60
CA SER A 27 9.22 -18.96 29.00
C SER A 27 8.77 -17.52 29.31
N LEU A 28 9.07 -16.56 28.41
CA LEU A 28 8.71 -15.16 28.61
C LEU A 28 7.19 -14.93 28.51
N SER A 29 6.67 -14.11 29.40
CA SER A 29 5.29 -13.57 29.26
C SER A 29 5.18 -12.66 28.03
N THR A 30 3.95 -12.40 27.59
CA THR A 30 3.72 -11.49 26.45
C THR A 30 4.28 -10.09 26.69
N GLU A 31 4.17 -9.58 27.93
CA GLU A 31 4.73 -8.28 28.32
C GLU A 31 6.26 -8.27 28.26
N GLU A 32 6.91 -9.34 28.68
CA GLU A 32 8.36 -9.46 28.64
C GLU A 32 8.87 -9.63 27.21
N LYS A 33 8.18 -10.39 26.36
CA LYS A 33 8.51 -10.56 24.93
C LYS A 33 8.54 -9.23 24.19
N PHE A 34 7.59 -8.33 24.48
CA PHE A 34 7.47 -7.02 23.82
C PHE A 34 7.97 -5.85 24.68
N LYS A 35 8.69 -6.10 25.76
CA LYS A 35 9.30 -5.05 26.59
C LYS A 35 10.26 -4.17 25.81
N TRP A 36 10.99 -4.76 24.87
CA TRP A 36 11.84 -4.07 23.91
C TRP A 36 11.26 -4.34 22.54
N PHE A 37 10.83 -3.29 21.85
CA PHE A 37 10.28 -3.41 20.52
C PHE A 37 11.38 -3.74 19.51
N GLU A 38 11.48 -5.01 19.17
CA GLU A 38 12.52 -5.55 18.31
C GLU A 38 11.96 -5.94 16.98
N TYR A 39 12.34 -5.20 15.94
CA TYR A 39 11.91 -5.47 14.57
C TYR A 39 12.92 -4.91 13.58
N TYR A 40 12.86 -5.41 12.39
CA TYR A 40 13.39 -4.72 11.22
C TYR A 40 12.29 -4.56 10.18
N LYS A 41 12.30 -3.45 9.48
CA LYS A 41 11.33 -3.14 8.46
C LYS A 41 12.06 -2.75 7.18
N PHE A 42 11.72 -3.44 6.10
CA PHE A 42 12.22 -3.17 4.77
C PHE A 42 11.07 -2.70 3.90
N LYS A 43 11.29 -1.62 3.16
CA LYS A 43 10.35 -1.12 2.16
C LYS A 43 11.11 -0.81 0.88
N PHE A 44 10.52 -1.20 -0.24
CA PHE A 44 11.00 -0.84 -1.57
C PHE A 44 9.83 -0.38 -2.41
N SER A 45 9.99 0.74 -3.09
CA SER A 45 9.03 1.22 -4.08
C SER A 45 9.71 1.70 -5.35
N LEU A 46 9.07 1.39 -6.46
CA LEU A 46 9.48 1.81 -7.81
C LEU A 46 8.27 2.47 -8.48
N LYS A 47 8.44 3.70 -8.93
CA LYS A 47 7.46 4.42 -9.75
C LYS A 47 8.08 4.75 -11.09
N HIS A 48 7.44 4.32 -12.18
CA HIS A 48 7.87 4.60 -13.55
C HIS A 48 6.79 5.41 -14.26
N TYR A 49 7.20 6.52 -14.85
CA TYR A 49 6.33 7.40 -15.62
C TYR A 49 6.75 7.37 -17.07
N GLN A 50 5.82 7.07 -17.96
CA GLN A 50 6.05 7.05 -19.40
C GLN A 50 5.02 7.91 -20.13
N SER A 51 5.49 8.96 -20.79
CA SER A 51 4.64 9.71 -21.69
C SER A 51 4.42 8.90 -22.98
N LEU A 52 3.16 8.66 -23.34
CA LEU A 52 2.79 7.89 -24.53
C LEU A 52 2.62 8.78 -25.78
N ARG A 53 2.63 10.13 -25.61
CA ARG A 53 2.49 11.08 -26.69
C ARG A 53 3.51 12.21 -26.59
N PRO A 54 3.93 12.80 -27.72
CA PRO A 54 4.86 13.94 -27.72
C PRO A 54 4.32 15.16 -26.97
N ASP A 55 3.01 15.38 -27.01
CA ASP A 55 2.31 16.47 -26.30
C ASP A 55 2.19 16.26 -24.80
N LYS A 56 2.65 15.10 -24.29
CA LYS A 56 2.64 14.71 -22.87
C LYS A 56 1.26 14.73 -22.20
N ASN A 57 0.19 14.67 -22.97
CA ASN A 57 -1.17 14.68 -22.46
C ASN A 57 -1.63 13.31 -21.96
N ILE A 58 -0.94 12.23 -22.37
CA ILE A 58 -1.22 10.86 -21.93
C ILE A 58 0.03 10.30 -21.30
N VAL A 59 -0.09 9.90 -20.04
CA VAL A 59 1.00 9.33 -19.23
C VAL A 59 0.56 7.99 -18.67
N LEU A 60 1.39 6.97 -18.87
CA LEU A 60 1.30 5.70 -18.17
C LEU A 60 2.19 5.76 -16.93
N THR A 61 1.60 5.51 -15.80
CA THR A 61 2.30 5.36 -14.51
C THR A 61 2.24 3.91 -14.09
N SER A 62 3.39 3.30 -13.86
CA SER A 62 3.52 1.94 -13.32
C SER A 62 4.18 2.05 -11.95
N LYS A 63 3.58 1.44 -10.94
CA LYS A 63 4.09 1.46 -9.57
C LYS A 63 4.24 0.03 -9.06
N PHE A 64 5.32 -0.25 -8.37
CA PHE A 64 5.55 -1.48 -7.65
C PHE A 64 6.01 -1.15 -6.24
N GLY A 65 5.48 -1.85 -5.27
CA GLY A 65 5.88 -1.69 -3.87
C GLY A 65 5.86 -3.04 -3.15
N ILE A 66 6.82 -3.20 -2.25
CA ILE A 66 6.90 -4.33 -1.32
C ILE A 66 7.37 -3.81 0.02
N GLY A 67 6.72 -4.26 1.08
CA GLY A 67 7.09 -3.95 2.45
C GLY A 67 7.09 -5.21 3.31
N TYR A 68 8.10 -5.35 4.16
CA TYR A 68 8.25 -6.48 5.06
C TYR A 68 8.64 -6.02 6.46
N LEU A 69 7.91 -6.49 7.45
CA LEU A 69 8.16 -6.32 8.87
C LEU A 69 8.66 -7.65 9.44
N GLY A 70 9.94 -7.72 9.79
CA GLY A 70 10.58 -8.92 10.31
C GLY A 70 10.87 -8.85 11.80
N TYR A 71 11.26 -9.97 12.34
CA TYR A 71 11.65 -10.17 13.74
C TYR A 71 13.06 -10.78 13.82
N PHE A 72 13.76 -10.56 14.92
CA PHE A 72 15.10 -11.12 15.15
C PHE A 72 15.05 -12.49 15.82
N ASN A 73 14.05 -12.73 16.69
CA ASN A 73 13.87 -14.00 17.37
C ASN A 73 12.51 -14.60 17.00
N LYS A 74 12.52 -15.82 16.47
CA LYS A 74 11.33 -16.54 16.00
C LYS A 74 10.31 -16.77 17.12
N GLU A 75 10.78 -17.04 18.32
CA GLU A 75 9.92 -17.36 19.47
C GLU A 75 9.28 -16.11 20.10
N VAL A 76 9.88 -14.96 19.88
CA VAL A 76 9.29 -13.66 20.23
C VAL A 76 8.27 -13.24 19.16
N GLY A 77 8.59 -13.44 17.90
CA GLY A 77 7.70 -13.15 16.77
C GLY A 77 7.65 -11.68 16.37
N THR A 78 6.68 -11.36 15.53
CA THR A 78 6.51 -10.03 14.96
C THR A 78 5.82 -9.09 15.95
N VAL A 79 6.30 -7.85 16.04
CA VAL A 79 5.66 -6.81 16.86
C VAL A 79 4.21 -6.56 16.43
N PRO A 80 3.32 -6.14 17.37
CA PRO A 80 1.90 -5.95 17.09
C PRO A 80 1.58 -4.63 16.37
N PHE A 81 2.57 -3.82 16.05
CA PHE A 81 2.41 -2.52 15.38
C PHE A 81 3.29 -2.42 14.13
N GLY A 82 3.10 -1.37 13.34
CA GLY A 82 3.85 -1.15 12.11
C GLY A 82 3.51 -2.15 11.00
N ARG A 83 2.38 -2.85 11.12
CA ARG A 83 1.88 -3.85 10.17
C ARG A 83 1.22 -3.18 8.97
N TYR A 84 1.02 -3.95 7.93
CA TYR A 84 0.38 -3.50 6.71
C TYR A 84 -1.09 -3.90 6.69
N PHE A 85 -1.95 -2.93 6.37
CA PHE A 85 -3.34 -3.12 6.04
C PHE A 85 -3.55 -2.78 4.58
N MET A 86 -4.40 -3.52 3.86
CA MET A 86 -4.63 -3.28 2.44
C MET A 86 -6.12 -3.26 2.12
N GLY A 87 -6.48 -2.30 1.27
CA GLY A 87 -7.83 -2.06 0.79
C GLY A 87 -8.19 -0.58 0.75
N GLY A 88 -9.29 -0.24 0.08
CA GLY A 88 -9.77 1.13 0.00
C GLY A 88 -8.82 2.10 -0.69
N THR A 89 -8.84 3.34 -0.25
CA THR A 89 -7.98 4.42 -0.75
C THR A 89 -6.63 4.52 -0.02
N GLY A 90 -6.44 3.75 1.06
CA GLY A 90 -5.31 3.92 1.97
C GLY A 90 -5.43 5.14 2.89
N ILE A 91 -6.54 5.86 2.81
CA ILE A 91 -6.85 6.94 3.77
C ILE A 91 -7.56 6.31 4.96
N THR A 92 -6.96 6.41 6.12
CA THR A 92 -7.55 5.93 7.37
C THR A 92 -7.56 7.01 8.42
N ASN A 93 -8.29 6.78 9.49
CA ASN A 93 -8.22 7.60 10.69
C ASN A 93 -6.79 7.56 11.26
N PHE A 94 -6.42 8.58 12.04
CA PHE A 94 -5.13 8.62 12.73
C PHE A 94 -4.93 7.36 13.57
N ASP A 95 -4.00 6.51 13.16
CA ASP A 95 -3.59 5.33 13.90
C ASP A 95 -2.26 5.60 14.59
N VAL A 96 -2.27 5.53 15.92
CA VAL A 96 -1.08 5.72 16.76
C VAL A 96 -0.17 4.49 16.79
N SER A 97 -0.61 3.36 16.25
CA SER A 97 0.16 2.10 16.22
C SER A 97 1.19 2.03 15.09
N ALA A 98 1.41 3.12 14.36
CA ALA A 98 2.33 3.23 13.23
C ALA A 98 2.10 2.18 12.12
N ASN A 99 0.87 1.68 12.00
CA ASN A 99 0.46 0.79 10.93
C ASN A 99 0.46 1.51 9.58
N GLU A 100 0.69 0.76 8.53
CA GLU A 100 0.70 1.30 7.17
C GLU A 100 -0.50 0.80 6.38
N TYR A 101 -1.25 1.74 5.85
CA TYR A 101 -2.46 1.49 5.08
C TYR A 101 -2.19 1.68 3.60
N ILE A 102 -2.26 0.59 2.86
CA ILE A 102 -2.00 0.55 1.43
C ILE A 102 -3.33 0.49 0.69
N GLY A 103 -3.62 1.51 -0.11
CA GLY A 103 -4.84 1.54 -0.91
C GLY A 103 -4.84 0.42 -1.95
N LEU A 104 -5.99 -0.24 -2.14
CA LEU A 104 -6.32 -1.06 -3.30
C LEU A 104 -7.74 -0.71 -3.70
N ARG A 105 -7.85 0.15 -4.71
CA ARG A 105 -9.14 0.71 -5.14
C ARG A 105 -10.08 -0.39 -5.61
N GLY A 106 -11.37 -0.24 -5.32
CA GLY A 106 -12.38 -1.26 -5.62
C GLY A 106 -12.62 -2.27 -4.48
N TYR A 107 -11.82 -2.24 -3.42
CA TYR A 107 -12.03 -2.95 -2.15
C TYR A 107 -12.38 -1.94 -1.05
N GLU A 108 -12.97 -2.41 0.03
CA GLU A 108 -13.16 -1.62 1.24
C GLU A 108 -11.83 -1.53 2.02
N SER A 109 -11.74 -0.62 2.96
CA SER A 109 -10.54 -0.50 3.81
C SER A 109 -10.34 -1.79 4.59
N GLU A 110 -9.11 -2.28 4.62
CA GLU A 110 -8.70 -3.48 5.36
C GLU A 110 -9.28 -4.82 4.85
N ASP A 111 -10.02 -4.83 3.73
CA ASP A 111 -10.74 -6.00 3.18
C ASP A 111 -9.81 -7.18 2.83
N ILE A 112 -8.52 -6.90 2.60
CA ILE A 112 -7.55 -7.87 2.08
C ILE A 112 -6.65 -8.40 3.19
N SER A 113 -6.31 -7.56 4.17
CA SER A 113 -5.45 -7.92 5.30
C SER A 113 -6.21 -8.66 6.40
N THR A 114 -5.47 -9.29 7.30
CA THR A 114 -6.07 -9.82 8.53
C THR A 114 -6.50 -8.68 9.47
N ALA A 115 -7.36 -8.97 10.43
CA ALA A 115 -7.87 -7.99 11.40
C ALA A 115 -6.79 -7.30 12.25
N ILE A 116 -5.61 -7.91 12.36
CA ILE A 116 -4.46 -7.34 13.08
C ILE A 116 -3.39 -6.76 12.16
N GLY A 117 -3.66 -6.73 10.84
CA GLY A 117 -2.68 -6.41 9.81
C GLY A 117 -1.67 -7.53 9.58
N ASP A 118 -0.92 -7.42 8.51
CA ASP A 118 0.03 -8.43 8.06
C ASP A 118 1.46 -7.87 8.01
N PRO A 119 2.49 -8.70 8.25
CA PRO A 119 3.87 -8.24 8.23
C PRO A 119 4.46 -8.07 6.83
N LEU A 120 3.82 -8.60 5.79
CA LEU A 120 4.28 -8.51 4.41
C LEU A 120 3.17 -7.97 3.52
N ALA A 121 3.49 -7.01 2.67
CA ALA A 121 2.58 -6.49 1.66
C ALA A 121 3.29 -6.33 0.31
N ILE A 122 2.56 -6.59 -0.77
CA ILE A 122 3.01 -6.37 -2.14
C ILE A 122 1.90 -5.69 -2.94
N LYS A 123 2.26 -4.68 -3.72
CA LYS A 123 1.33 -3.97 -4.61
C LYS A 123 1.96 -3.67 -5.96
N LEU A 124 1.18 -3.85 -7.01
CA LEU A 124 1.46 -3.44 -8.37
C LEU A 124 0.30 -2.59 -8.88
N SER A 125 0.59 -1.46 -9.50
CA SER A 125 -0.43 -0.54 -10.02
C SER A 125 -0.04 0.01 -11.38
N PHE A 126 -1.01 0.07 -12.26
CA PHE A 126 -0.90 0.70 -13.58
C PHE A 126 -1.99 1.74 -13.71
N GLU A 127 -1.63 2.96 -14.04
CA GLU A 127 -2.57 4.06 -14.23
C GLU A 127 -2.29 4.77 -15.55
N LEU A 128 -3.27 4.77 -16.45
CA LEU A 128 -3.22 5.52 -17.69
C LEU A 128 -3.98 6.82 -17.51
N GLN A 129 -3.25 7.91 -17.35
CA GLN A 129 -3.80 9.24 -17.10
C GLN A 129 -3.82 10.07 -18.37
N LYS A 130 -4.94 10.75 -18.61
CA LYS A 130 -5.11 11.75 -19.68
C LYS A 130 -5.41 13.11 -19.07
N LYS A 131 -4.57 14.09 -19.37
CA LYS A 131 -4.82 15.48 -19.05
C LYS A 131 -5.91 16.02 -19.96
N VAL A 132 -6.98 16.59 -19.38
CA VAL A 132 -8.14 17.09 -20.08
C VAL A 132 -8.10 18.62 -20.19
N VAL A 133 -7.80 19.29 -19.06
CA VAL A 133 -7.69 20.75 -18.98
C VAL A 133 -6.46 21.09 -18.15
N GLU A 134 -5.71 22.09 -18.55
CA GLU A 134 -4.63 22.67 -17.78
C GLU A 134 -4.67 24.18 -17.89
N THR A 135 -4.74 24.82 -16.73
CA THR A 135 -4.71 26.29 -16.58
C THR A 135 -3.68 26.61 -15.49
N ASP A 136 -3.35 27.87 -15.33
CA ASP A 136 -2.43 28.33 -14.27
C ASP A 136 -2.98 28.04 -12.85
N GLN A 137 -4.29 27.86 -12.71
CA GLN A 137 -4.99 27.70 -11.43
C GLN A 137 -5.29 26.23 -11.09
N PHE A 138 -5.54 25.39 -12.08
CA PHE A 138 -5.85 23.98 -11.86
C PHE A 138 -5.55 23.13 -13.09
N MET A 139 -5.34 21.84 -12.85
CA MET A 139 -5.26 20.80 -13.87
C MET A 139 -6.31 19.73 -13.62
N LEU A 140 -7.14 19.45 -14.63
CA LEU A 140 -8.11 18.37 -14.62
C LEU A 140 -7.57 17.19 -15.45
N SER A 141 -7.57 16.03 -14.88
CA SER A 141 -7.20 14.78 -15.55
C SER A 141 -8.22 13.67 -15.28
N THR A 142 -8.34 12.77 -16.24
CA THR A 142 -9.06 11.50 -16.11
C THR A 142 -8.07 10.36 -16.20
N HIS A 143 -8.39 9.21 -15.59
CA HIS A 143 -7.51 8.05 -15.62
C HIS A 143 -8.28 6.75 -15.62
N LEU A 144 -7.64 5.72 -16.16
CA LEU A 144 -7.99 4.32 -16.01
C LEU A 144 -6.93 3.67 -15.16
N PHE A 145 -7.31 2.74 -14.29
CA PHE A 145 -6.34 2.04 -13.45
C PHE A 145 -6.60 0.53 -13.41
N GLY A 146 -5.52 -0.21 -13.17
CA GLY A 146 -5.52 -1.61 -12.79
C GLY A 146 -4.54 -1.81 -11.64
N GLU A 147 -4.97 -2.43 -10.57
CA GLU A 147 -4.17 -2.65 -9.38
C GLU A 147 -4.18 -4.12 -8.99
N PHE A 148 -3.05 -4.58 -8.46
CA PHE A 148 -2.84 -5.94 -7.97
C PHE A 148 -2.11 -5.84 -6.64
N GLY A 149 -2.58 -6.54 -5.63
CA GLY A 149 -1.93 -6.52 -4.33
C GLY A 149 -2.46 -7.57 -3.39
N ASN A 150 -1.66 -7.88 -2.40
CA ASN A 150 -2.05 -8.76 -1.30
C ASN A 150 -1.15 -8.52 -0.09
N THR A 151 -1.60 -8.98 1.06
CA THR A 151 -0.81 -9.06 2.29
C THR A 151 -0.64 -10.51 2.71
N TYR A 152 0.43 -10.82 3.45
CA TYR A 152 0.79 -12.18 3.85
C TYR A 152 1.35 -12.20 5.26
N GLN A 153 1.09 -13.28 5.98
CA GLN A 153 1.56 -13.48 7.35
C GLN A 153 3.06 -13.82 7.43
N SER A 154 3.64 -14.35 6.35
CA SER A 154 5.07 -14.67 6.29
C SER A 154 5.59 -14.60 4.85
N LEU A 155 6.93 -14.59 4.71
CA LEU A 155 7.58 -14.69 3.40
C LEU A 155 7.35 -16.05 2.72
N VAL A 156 7.08 -17.10 3.50
CA VAL A 156 6.82 -18.45 2.96
C VAL A 156 5.45 -18.52 2.30
N ASP A 157 4.49 -17.71 2.81
CA ASP A 157 3.12 -17.64 2.30
C ASP A 157 3.00 -16.77 1.04
N LEU A 158 4.07 -16.08 0.65
CA LEU A 158 4.06 -15.19 -0.50
C LEU A 158 3.79 -15.98 -1.79
N ASP A 159 2.62 -15.74 -2.37
CA ASP A 159 2.20 -16.28 -3.64
C ASP A 159 1.94 -15.14 -4.63
N PRO A 160 2.84 -14.92 -5.61
CA PRO A 160 2.66 -13.86 -6.61
C PRO A 160 1.46 -14.08 -7.54
N TYR A 161 0.90 -15.28 -7.58
CA TYR A 161 -0.28 -15.62 -8.39
C TYR A 161 -1.60 -15.39 -7.63
N ASN A 162 -1.54 -15.24 -6.31
CA ASN A 162 -2.71 -14.98 -5.47
C ASN A 162 -2.84 -13.49 -5.11
N LEU A 163 -2.67 -12.62 -6.09
CA LEU A 163 -2.90 -11.19 -5.89
C LEU A 163 -4.37 -10.86 -6.09
N LYS A 164 -4.93 -10.07 -5.18
CA LYS A 164 -6.23 -9.44 -5.38
C LYS A 164 -6.10 -8.39 -6.46
N SER A 165 -7.03 -8.37 -7.40
CA SER A 165 -6.98 -7.48 -8.54
C SER A 165 -8.18 -6.55 -8.57
N SER A 166 -7.97 -5.35 -9.07
CA SER A 166 -9.02 -4.37 -9.30
C SER A 166 -8.79 -3.59 -10.58
N ILE A 167 -9.89 -3.08 -11.10
CA ILE A 167 -9.88 -2.22 -12.27
C ILE A 167 -10.88 -1.07 -12.05
N GLY A 168 -10.62 0.06 -12.68
CA GLY A 168 -11.52 1.19 -12.54
C GLY A 168 -11.10 2.41 -13.34
N PHE A 169 -11.82 3.48 -13.11
CA PHE A 169 -11.55 4.78 -13.70
C PHE A 169 -11.85 5.90 -12.71
N GLY A 170 -11.32 7.07 -12.99
CA GLY A 170 -11.55 8.22 -12.14
C GLY A 170 -11.18 9.55 -12.77
N GLY A 171 -11.32 10.58 -11.97
CA GLY A 171 -10.92 11.94 -12.29
C GLY A 171 -10.19 12.59 -11.12
N LYS A 172 -9.16 13.39 -11.46
CA LYS A 172 -8.36 14.14 -10.49
C LYS A 172 -8.29 15.61 -10.88
N VAL A 173 -8.51 16.47 -9.90
CA VAL A 173 -8.25 17.90 -10.00
C VAL A 173 -7.05 18.22 -9.13
N TYR A 174 -6.04 18.79 -9.72
CA TYR A 174 -4.89 19.34 -9.01
C TYR A 174 -5.03 20.86 -8.95
N ALA A 175 -4.97 21.42 -7.77
CA ALA A 175 -4.90 22.86 -7.54
C ALA A 175 -3.71 23.18 -6.62
N PRO A 176 -2.84 24.15 -6.95
CA PRO A 176 -1.61 24.41 -6.20
C PRO A 176 -1.80 24.70 -4.70
N ILE A 177 -2.97 25.24 -4.32
CA ILE A 177 -3.28 25.61 -2.93
C ILE A 177 -3.89 24.44 -2.15
N ILE A 178 -4.65 23.56 -2.83
CA ILE A 178 -5.47 22.51 -2.18
C ILE A 178 -4.80 21.13 -2.33
N GLY A 179 -3.90 20.97 -3.32
CA GLY A 179 -3.33 19.67 -3.70
C GLY A 179 -4.20 18.92 -4.71
N VAL A 180 -4.26 17.61 -4.57
CA VAL A 180 -5.04 16.72 -5.44
C VAL A 180 -6.36 16.36 -4.77
N ILE A 181 -7.45 16.49 -5.50
CA ILE A 181 -8.75 15.93 -5.14
C ILE A 181 -9.17 14.99 -6.26
N GLY A 182 -9.51 13.74 -5.92
CA GLY A 182 -9.90 12.73 -6.89
C GLY A 182 -11.14 11.96 -6.47
N ILE A 183 -11.81 11.42 -7.50
CA ILE A 183 -12.91 10.47 -7.32
C ILE A 183 -12.60 9.29 -8.23
N ASP A 184 -12.61 8.11 -7.65
CA ASP A 184 -12.36 6.84 -8.34
C ASP A 184 -13.57 5.92 -8.21
N VAL A 185 -13.89 5.25 -9.31
CA VAL A 185 -14.91 4.18 -9.37
C VAL A 185 -14.19 2.90 -9.75
N GLY A 186 -14.20 1.91 -8.87
CA GLY A 186 -13.44 0.69 -9.04
C GLY A 186 -14.20 -0.57 -8.66
N TRP A 187 -13.75 -1.67 -9.23
CA TRP A 187 -14.28 -3.01 -8.98
C TRP A 187 -13.14 -3.93 -8.49
N GLY A 188 -13.32 -4.52 -7.31
CA GLY A 188 -12.46 -5.60 -6.83
C GLY A 188 -12.87 -6.92 -7.47
N LEU A 189 -12.04 -7.46 -8.37
CA LEU A 189 -12.38 -8.60 -9.23
C LEU A 189 -12.39 -9.95 -8.50
N ASN A 190 -11.73 -10.05 -7.34
CA ASN A 190 -11.64 -11.29 -6.55
C ASN A 190 -12.58 -11.29 -5.34
N LYS A 191 -13.58 -10.40 -5.30
CA LYS A 191 -14.61 -10.44 -4.26
C LYS A 191 -15.53 -11.65 -4.46
N THR A 192 -15.95 -12.27 -3.37
CA THR A 192 -16.86 -13.45 -3.39
C THR A 192 -18.23 -13.08 -3.97
N ASP A 193 -18.67 -11.85 -3.73
CA ASP A 193 -19.92 -11.26 -4.19
C ASP A 193 -19.72 -10.30 -5.37
N PHE A 194 -18.70 -10.56 -6.20
CA PHE A 194 -18.36 -9.69 -7.32
C PHE A 194 -19.57 -9.37 -8.21
N ASN A 195 -19.84 -8.10 -8.39
CA ASN A 195 -20.93 -7.61 -9.22
C ASN A 195 -20.55 -6.29 -9.91
N TRP A 196 -20.65 -6.26 -11.23
CA TRP A 196 -20.42 -5.04 -12.02
C TRP A 196 -21.36 -3.86 -11.68
N LYS A 197 -22.52 -4.14 -11.07
CA LYS A 197 -23.50 -3.12 -10.69
C LYS A 197 -23.17 -2.39 -9.39
N THR A 198 -22.24 -2.92 -8.60
CA THR A 198 -21.87 -2.37 -7.30
C THR A 198 -20.37 -2.02 -7.23
N PRO A 199 -19.94 -0.96 -7.95
CA PRO A 199 -18.56 -0.48 -7.80
C PRO A 199 -18.35 0.17 -6.44
N ALA A 200 -17.11 0.16 -5.97
CA ALA A 200 -16.70 1.03 -4.88
C ALA A 200 -16.43 2.43 -5.43
N VAL A 201 -17.01 3.44 -4.79
CA VAL A 201 -16.73 4.85 -5.10
C VAL A 201 -15.84 5.39 -3.98
N GLN A 202 -14.69 5.91 -4.36
CA GLN A 202 -13.64 6.30 -3.42
C GLN A 202 -13.16 7.72 -3.70
N PHE A 203 -12.88 8.46 -2.64
CA PHE A 203 -12.38 9.82 -2.71
C PHE A 203 -10.90 9.83 -2.34
N THR A 204 -10.12 10.64 -3.05
CA THR A 204 -8.71 10.90 -2.75
C THR A 204 -8.52 12.38 -2.48
N ILE A 205 -7.88 12.71 -1.37
CA ILE A 205 -7.52 14.08 -1.00
C ILE A 205 -6.04 14.07 -0.59
N GLY A 206 -5.24 14.94 -1.20
CA GLY A 206 -3.82 15.05 -0.91
C GLY A 206 -2.95 14.52 -2.04
N MET A 207 -1.65 14.36 -1.78
CA MET A 207 -0.70 13.82 -2.74
C MET A 207 -0.42 12.35 -2.44
N ASP A 208 -0.68 11.47 -3.41
CA ASP A 208 -0.29 10.03 -3.40
C ASP A 208 -0.49 9.30 -2.05
N ILE A 209 -1.67 9.46 -1.44
CA ILE A 209 -2.01 8.75 -0.20
C ILE A 209 -2.27 7.27 -0.52
N GLY A 210 -1.77 6.37 0.33
CA GLY A 210 -1.95 4.91 0.19
C GLY A 210 -0.96 4.21 -0.75
N ASP A 211 0.11 4.87 -1.13
CA ASP A 211 1.27 4.26 -1.78
C ASP A 211 2.30 3.75 -0.74
N PHE A 212 3.20 2.86 -1.20
CA PHE A 212 4.36 2.43 -0.41
C PHE A 212 5.34 3.56 -0.15
#